data_8aa070403ae1c940bae71d5507a90029
#
_entry.id   8aa070403ae1c940bae71d5507a90029
#
_cell.length_a   1.000
_cell.length_b   1.000
_cell.length_c   1.000
_cell.angle_alpha   90.00
_cell.angle_beta   90.00
_cell.angle_gamma   90.00
#
_symmetry.space_group_name_H-M   'P 1'
#
loop_
_entity.id
_entity.type
_entity.pdbx_description
1 polymer ?
#
loop_
_entity_poly.entity_id
_entity_poly.type
_entity_poly.pdbx_seq_one_letter_code
_entity_poly.pdbx_strand_id
1 'polypeptide(L)'
;GTSSNTVMKKIFKGIKFDGTNTDTILNLIDEHRLEIIKETFRYKTTMYRNFANTNKLMSDTNPHCRLLSYDLDENRKSKAASYYFDTSTFIASDIYEFDFIPFAFTYTKIGFFVNSNTSIEALVKCNNQLKEKMDVEEQIINNRVIRDGDQTKLIKAMLHSDDFLNCDVEIICKDREQESFDTMLIRKQALQRLKKIYDNYNLRYVHKYNYNYWLNVEEELIRCCLNYTYLDKLLEQLLLLSRMDTESRTIQIIQPLVQINMEWKGVNQTMQDTIERAKKVGYYIGKTIKEKNGENKVKSYKNKLINATVSHDRERVLEIMLQLSGYTDGEISTIYDILDNPDNWSDIAISFTNAMIPYTKKEKEEN
;
A
#
# COMPACT_ATOMS: atom_id res chain seq x y z
N GLY A 1 -0.05 -3.83 -35.86
CA GLY A 1 1.22 -3.16 -35.81
C GLY A 1 1.88 -3.14 -37.17
N THR A 2 2.20 -1.97 -37.62
CA THR A 2 2.94 -1.68 -38.87
C THR A 2 4.43 -2.03 -38.73
N SER A 3 4.77 -3.16 -38.18
CA SER A 3 6.16 -3.56 -38.28
C SER A 3 6.43 -3.99 -39.70
N SER A 4 7.08 -3.13 -40.42
CA SER A 4 7.78 -3.43 -41.66
C SER A 4 8.91 -4.43 -41.40
N ASN A 5 8.62 -5.46 -40.68
CA ASN A 5 9.60 -6.37 -40.16
C ASN A 5 10.12 -7.24 -41.32
N THR A 6 11.32 -6.99 -41.73
CA THR A 6 11.96 -7.66 -42.86
C THR A 6 12.06 -9.16 -42.64
N VAL A 7 12.26 -9.59 -41.37
CA VAL A 7 12.36 -10.99 -40.99
C VAL A 7 11.01 -11.69 -41.13
N MET A 8 9.93 -11.11 -40.57
CA MET A 8 8.60 -11.66 -40.70
C MET A 8 8.12 -11.73 -42.14
N LYS A 9 8.41 -10.69 -42.94
CA LYS A 9 8.12 -10.68 -44.37
C LYS A 9 8.89 -11.76 -45.13
N LYS A 10 10.12 -12.08 -44.72
CA LYS A 10 10.93 -13.12 -45.33
C LYS A 10 10.35 -14.51 -45.00
N ILE A 11 10.04 -14.77 -43.70
CA ILE A 11 9.52 -16.06 -43.23
C ILE A 11 8.16 -16.36 -43.87
N PHE A 12 7.25 -15.40 -43.89
CA PHE A 12 5.87 -15.58 -44.38
C PHE A 12 5.66 -15.06 -45.83
N LYS A 13 6.71 -15.00 -46.60
CA LYS A 13 6.64 -14.50 -47.99
C LYS A 13 5.68 -15.34 -48.81
N GLY A 14 4.68 -14.69 -49.39
CA GLY A 14 3.71 -15.34 -50.30
C GLY A 14 2.57 -16.10 -49.60
N ILE A 15 2.52 -16.11 -48.28
CA ILE A 15 1.47 -16.81 -47.55
C ILE A 15 0.30 -15.85 -47.31
N LYS A 16 -0.92 -16.34 -47.56
CA LYS A 16 -2.17 -15.63 -47.26
C LYS A 16 -2.64 -16.03 -45.84
N PHE A 17 -3.01 -15.05 -45.04
CA PHE A 17 -3.58 -15.24 -43.70
C PHE A 17 -5.11 -15.20 -43.73
N ASP A 18 -5.71 -16.11 -44.49
CA ASP A 18 -7.16 -16.21 -44.75
C ASP A 18 -7.78 -17.49 -44.14
N GLY A 19 -7.03 -18.23 -43.36
CA GLY A 19 -7.44 -19.49 -42.76
C GLY A 19 -7.20 -20.73 -43.63
N THR A 20 -6.82 -20.58 -44.89
CA THR A 20 -6.61 -21.71 -45.81
C THR A 20 -5.22 -22.35 -45.65
N ASN A 21 -4.26 -21.65 -45.06
CA ASN A 21 -2.87 -22.08 -44.91
C ASN A 21 -2.43 -22.28 -43.46
N THR A 22 -3.35 -22.66 -42.56
CA THR A 22 -3.09 -22.74 -41.14
C THR A 22 -1.92 -23.66 -40.80
N ASP A 23 -1.92 -24.87 -41.34
CA ASP A 23 -0.86 -25.86 -41.08
C ASP A 23 0.52 -25.38 -41.58
N THR A 24 0.55 -24.76 -42.76
CA THR A 24 1.79 -24.16 -43.30
C THR A 24 2.30 -23.04 -42.39
N ILE A 25 1.42 -22.20 -41.86
CA ILE A 25 1.78 -21.13 -40.95
C ILE A 25 2.33 -21.68 -39.62
N LEU A 26 1.68 -22.70 -39.06
CA LEU A 26 2.13 -23.34 -37.80
C LEU A 26 3.51 -24.01 -37.98
N ASN A 27 3.73 -24.73 -39.09
CA ASN A 27 5.02 -25.34 -39.37
C ASN A 27 6.12 -24.29 -39.51
N LEU A 28 5.88 -23.17 -40.21
CA LEU A 28 6.83 -22.07 -40.33
C LEU A 28 7.10 -21.38 -39.02
N ILE A 29 6.08 -21.24 -38.14
CA ILE A 29 6.26 -20.72 -36.77
C ILE A 29 7.19 -21.64 -36.00
N ASP A 30 7.00 -22.95 -36.05
CA ASP A 30 7.84 -23.91 -35.34
C ASP A 30 9.28 -23.94 -35.88
N GLU A 31 9.47 -23.95 -37.16
CA GLU A 31 10.79 -23.91 -37.78
C GLU A 31 11.57 -22.63 -37.49
N HIS A 32 10.88 -21.49 -37.43
CA HIS A 32 11.49 -20.17 -37.22
C HIS A 32 11.16 -19.57 -35.84
N ARG A 33 10.78 -20.38 -34.87
CA ARG A 33 10.27 -19.93 -33.55
C ARG A 33 11.18 -18.88 -32.91
N LEU A 34 12.48 -19.18 -32.76
CA LEU A 34 13.45 -18.28 -32.14
C LEU A 34 13.61 -16.96 -32.91
N GLU A 35 13.64 -17.04 -34.23
CA GLU A 35 13.80 -15.87 -35.10
C GLU A 35 12.58 -14.94 -35.01
N ILE A 36 11.39 -15.53 -35.00
CA ILE A 36 10.11 -14.83 -34.82
C ILE A 36 10.06 -14.16 -33.43
N ILE A 37 10.45 -14.87 -32.40
CA ILE A 37 10.45 -14.35 -31.01
C ILE A 37 11.43 -13.19 -30.89
N LYS A 38 12.70 -13.35 -31.34
CA LYS A 38 13.71 -12.29 -31.34
C LYS A 38 13.18 -11.03 -32.00
N GLU A 39 12.55 -11.18 -33.16
CA GLU A 39 12.08 -10.05 -33.92
C GLU A 39 10.81 -9.42 -33.35
N THR A 40 9.91 -10.21 -32.82
CA THR A 40 8.71 -9.70 -32.16
C THR A 40 9.07 -8.80 -30.95
N PHE A 41 10.13 -9.15 -30.24
CA PHE A 41 10.54 -8.47 -29.02
C PHE A 41 11.67 -7.45 -29.21
N ARG A 42 12.27 -7.40 -30.39
CA ARG A 42 13.37 -6.48 -30.71
C ARG A 42 13.11 -5.02 -30.35
N TYR A 43 11.88 -4.55 -30.54
CA TYR A 43 11.50 -3.16 -30.25
C TYR A 43 10.93 -2.92 -28.85
N LYS A 44 10.76 -3.97 -28.02
CA LYS A 44 10.36 -3.84 -26.62
C LYS A 44 11.56 -3.64 -25.68
N THR A 45 12.56 -2.94 -26.19
CA THR A 45 13.86 -2.73 -25.52
C THR A 45 13.79 -2.08 -24.17
N THR A 46 12.76 -1.24 -23.91
CA THR A 46 12.65 -0.51 -22.64
C THR A 46 12.34 -1.47 -21.48
N MET A 47 11.48 -2.47 -21.71
CA MET A 47 11.15 -3.47 -20.70
C MET A 47 12.35 -4.36 -20.41
N TYR A 48 13.02 -4.86 -21.46
CA TYR A 48 14.18 -5.72 -21.30
C TYR A 48 15.40 -5.04 -20.69
N ARG A 49 15.63 -3.75 -20.97
CA ARG A 49 16.76 -3.01 -20.39
C ARG A 49 16.80 -3.03 -18.87
N ASN A 50 15.64 -3.16 -18.26
CA ASN A 50 15.52 -3.16 -16.80
C ASN A 50 15.70 -4.56 -16.19
N PHE A 51 15.55 -5.62 -16.98
CA PHE A 51 15.57 -7.00 -16.47
C PHE A 51 16.72 -7.85 -17.01
N ALA A 52 17.23 -7.53 -18.18
CA ALA A 52 18.22 -8.36 -18.84
C ALA A 52 19.15 -7.57 -19.77
N ASN A 53 20.29 -8.15 -20.11
CA ASN A 53 21.15 -7.62 -21.14
C ASN A 53 20.56 -7.94 -22.51
N THR A 54 19.95 -6.93 -23.16
CA THR A 54 19.23 -7.08 -24.42
C THR A 54 20.08 -7.61 -25.57
N ASN A 55 21.41 -7.41 -25.52
CA ASN A 55 22.31 -7.87 -26.58
C ASN A 55 22.57 -9.38 -26.52
N LYS A 56 22.30 -10.00 -25.39
CA LYS A 56 22.52 -11.42 -25.15
C LYS A 56 21.26 -12.26 -25.11
N LEU A 57 20.07 -11.62 -25.18
CA LEU A 57 18.80 -12.33 -25.19
C LEU A 57 18.73 -13.34 -26.34
N MET A 58 18.33 -14.57 -26.01
CA MET A 58 18.19 -15.66 -26.96
C MET A 58 19.47 -15.94 -27.78
N SER A 59 20.62 -15.66 -27.18
CA SER A 59 21.92 -15.95 -27.78
C SER A 59 22.40 -17.32 -27.33
N ASP A 60 22.86 -18.14 -28.28
CA ASP A 60 23.39 -19.47 -27.99
C ASP A 60 24.78 -19.43 -27.34
N THR A 61 25.40 -18.25 -27.29
CA THR A 61 26.77 -18.07 -26.77
C THR A 61 26.84 -17.91 -25.23
N ASN A 62 25.72 -17.76 -24.55
CA ASN A 62 25.71 -17.60 -23.09
C ASN A 62 24.77 -18.63 -22.45
N PRO A 63 25.29 -19.70 -21.87
CA PRO A 63 24.50 -20.80 -21.29
C PRO A 63 23.89 -20.48 -19.91
N HIS A 64 23.98 -19.22 -19.42
CA HIS A 64 23.51 -18.82 -18.11
C HIS A 64 22.24 -17.94 -18.20
N CYS A 65 21.47 -17.92 -17.12
CA CYS A 65 20.34 -16.99 -16.98
C CYS A 65 20.82 -15.53 -17.14
N ARG A 66 20.19 -14.78 -18.02
CA ARG A 66 20.59 -13.42 -18.41
C ARG A 66 19.83 -12.32 -17.68
N LEU A 67 19.02 -12.68 -16.73
CA LEU A 67 18.33 -11.71 -15.87
C LEU A 67 19.32 -11.00 -14.96
N LEU A 68 19.22 -9.68 -14.85
CA LEU A 68 20.19 -8.85 -14.14
C LEU A 68 20.41 -9.24 -12.69
N SER A 69 19.38 -9.72 -12.00
CA SER A 69 19.46 -10.08 -10.57
C SER A 69 19.78 -11.55 -10.32
N TYR A 70 19.55 -12.39 -11.30
CA TYR A 70 19.89 -13.81 -11.30
C TYR A 70 21.05 -14.11 -12.24
N ASP A 71 21.80 -13.07 -12.59
CA ASP A 71 22.81 -13.11 -13.59
C ASP A 71 24.07 -13.78 -13.05
N LEU A 72 24.40 -14.93 -13.60
CA LEU A 72 25.69 -15.59 -13.46
C LEU A 72 26.64 -15.17 -14.61
N ASP A 73 26.41 -14.00 -15.21
CA ASP A 73 27.21 -13.49 -16.32
C ASP A 73 28.65 -13.20 -15.86
N GLU A 74 29.61 -13.89 -16.46
CA GLU A 74 31.04 -13.71 -16.20
C GLU A 74 31.53 -12.27 -16.40
N ASN A 75 30.84 -11.51 -17.24
CA ASN A 75 31.21 -10.10 -17.53
C ASN A 75 30.75 -9.12 -16.45
N ARG A 76 29.98 -9.56 -15.44
CA ARG A 76 29.51 -8.72 -14.35
C ARG A 76 30.06 -9.15 -12.99
N LYS A 77 31.37 -9.26 -12.90
CA LYS A 77 32.11 -9.65 -11.68
C LYS A 77 31.85 -8.78 -10.45
N SER A 78 31.20 -7.62 -10.61
CA SER A 78 30.87 -6.74 -9.49
C SER A 78 29.62 -7.16 -8.72
N LYS A 79 28.88 -8.19 -9.16
CA LYS A 79 27.67 -8.65 -8.49
C LYS A 79 27.94 -9.87 -7.64
N ALA A 80 27.53 -9.78 -6.37
CA ALA A 80 27.91 -10.73 -5.33
C ALA A 80 27.55 -12.19 -5.64
N ALA A 81 26.47 -12.46 -6.37
CA ALA A 81 26.02 -13.80 -6.68
C ALA A 81 26.96 -14.53 -7.66
N SER A 82 27.46 -13.83 -8.70
CA SER A 82 28.37 -14.42 -9.69
C SER A 82 29.82 -14.59 -9.19
N TYR A 83 30.15 -13.96 -8.07
CA TYR A 83 31.51 -13.96 -7.53
C TYR A 83 31.87 -15.24 -6.78
N TYR A 84 30.87 -15.94 -6.22
CA TYR A 84 31.05 -17.10 -5.34
C TYR A 84 30.73 -18.44 -6.00
N PHE A 85 30.24 -18.44 -7.22
CA PHE A 85 29.83 -19.66 -7.90
C PHE A 85 30.69 -19.93 -9.12
N ASP A 86 31.10 -21.17 -9.26
CA ASP A 86 31.68 -21.65 -10.51
C ASP A 86 30.58 -21.72 -11.57
N THR A 87 30.63 -20.81 -12.53
CA THR A 87 29.63 -20.69 -13.60
C THR A 87 29.49 -21.95 -14.45
N SER A 88 30.55 -22.78 -14.48
CA SER A 88 30.52 -24.04 -15.23
C SER A 88 29.55 -25.07 -14.63
N THR A 89 29.20 -24.94 -13.36
CA THR A 89 28.27 -25.85 -12.68
C THR A 89 26.80 -25.45 -12.80
N PHE A 90 26.51 -24.27 -13.34
CA PHE A 90 25.14 -23.69 -13.45
C PHE A 90 24.68 -23.53 -14.90
N ILE A 91 25.00 -24.48 -15.75
CA ILE A 91 24.50 -24.52 -17.14
C ILE A 91 23.05 -24.98 -17.10
N ALA A 92 22.13 -24.11 -17.54
CA ALA A 92 20.72 -24.45 -17.69
C ALA A 92 20.44 -24.97 -19.10
N SER A 93 19.81 -26.13 -19.23
CA SER A 93 19.33 -26.65 -20.51
C SER A 93 18.21 -25.78 -21.09
N ASP A 94 17.41 -25.13 -20.22
CA ASP A 94 16.18 -24.42 -20.58
C ASP A 94 16.36 -22.89 -20.49
N ILE A 95 17.54 -22.42 -20.80
CA ILE A 95 17.94 -21.01 -20.67
C ILE A 95 17.01 -20.03 -21.39
N TYR A 96 16.45 -20.45 -22.55
CA TYR A 96 15.55 -19.61 -23.33
C TYR A 96 14.21 -19.34 -22.65
N GLU A 97 13.75 -20.21 -21.76
CA GLU A 97 12.53 -20.03 -21.00
C GLU A 97 12.67 -18.86 -20.02
N PHE A 98 13.85 -18.69 -19.42
CA PHE A 98 14.13 -17.58 -18.52
C PHE A 98 14.12 -16.20 -19.23
N ASP A 99 14.36 -16.16 -20.53
CA ASP A 99 14.30 -14.92 -21.29
C ASP A 99 12.88 -14.35 -21.40
N PHE A 100 11.85 -15.14 -21.08
CA PHE A 100 10.44 -14.72 -21.07
C PHE A 100 9.99 -14.16 -19.71
N ILE A 101 10.74 -14.35 -18.63
CA ILE A 101 10.38 -13.86 -17.30
C ILE A 101 10.02 -12.36 -17.28
N PRO A 102 10.77 -11.47 -17.98
CA PRO A 102 10.42 -10.05 -18.02
C PRO A 102 9.02 -9.75 -18.55
N PHE A 103 8.45 -10.63 -19.36
CA PHE A 103 7.11 -10.44 -19.92
C PHE A 103 5.99 -10.79 -18.95
N ALA A 104 6.29 -11.56 -17.90
CA ALA A 104 5.34 -11.83 -16.82
C ALA A 104 5.09 -10.59 -15.95
N PHE A 105 6.05 -9.66 -15.94
CA PHE A 105 5.95 -8.46 -15.13
C PHE A 105 5.04 -7.41 -15.77
N THR A 106 4.19 -6.83 -14.95
CA THR A 106 3.48 -5.60 -15.28
C THR A 106 4.42 -4.43 -15.04
N TYR A 107 4.52 -3.55 -16.02
CA TYR A 107 5.49 -2.46 -16.00
C TYR A 107 4.79 -1.11 -15.93
N THR A 108 4.87 -0.49 -14.76
CA THR A 108 4.53 0.91 -14.52
C THR A 108 5.83 1.69 -14.26
N LYS A 109 5.97 2.36 -13.14
CA LYS A 109 7.26 2.93 -12.69
C LYS A 109 8.19 1.86 -12.15
N ILE A 110 7.64 0.86 -11.47
CA ILE A 110 8.33 -0.37 -11.06
C ILE A 110 7.80 -1.54 -11.88
N GLY A 111 8.65 -2.54 -12.12
CA GLY A 111 8.19 -3.83 -12.63
C GLY A 111 7.67 -4.68 -11.48
N PHE A 112 6.47 -5.22 -11.58
CA PHE A 112 5.94 -6.13 -10.58
C PHE A 112 5.25 -7.33 -11.20
N PHE A 113 5.24 -8.42 -10.47
CA PHE A 113 4.54 -9.66 -10.78
C PHE A 113 3.87 -10.16 -9.50
N VAL A 114 2.60 -10.55 -9.60
CA VAL A 114 1.86 -11.13 -8.48
C VAL A 114 1.75 -12.62 -8.67
N ASN A 115 2.32 -13.37 -7.73
CA ASN A 115 2.23 -14.81 -7.64
C ASN A 115 1.19 -15.19 -6.58
N SER A 116 0.11 -15.83 -7.00
CA SER A 116 -0.98 -16.27 -6.12
C SER A 116 -0.94 -17.77 -5.81
N ASN A 117 0.05 -18.49 -6.31
CA ASN A 117 0.21 -19.94 -6.13
C ASN A 117 -1.06 -20.75 -6.46
N THR A 118 -1.81 -20.29 -7.48
CA THR A 118 -3.03 -20.90 -8.00
C THR A 118 -2.76 -21.54 -9.37
N SER A 119 -3.81 -21.82 -10.18
CA SER A 119 -3.60 -22.29 -11.56
C SER A 119 -2.96 -21.20 -12.43
N ILE A 120 -2.27 -21.64 -13.50
CA ILE A 120 -1.63 -20.71 -14.46
C ILE A 120 -2.66 -19.76 -15.08
N GLU A 121 -3.86 -20.25 -15.40
CA GLU A 121 -4.94 -19.45 -15.97
C GLU A 121 -5.39 -18.36 -15.00
N ALA A 122 -5.58 -18.71 -13.72
CA ALA A 122 -5.94 -17.75 -12.68
C ALA A 122 -4.82 -16.73 -12.48
N LEU A 123 -3.56 -17.16 -12.47
CA LEU A 123 -2.40 -16.29 -12.33
C LEU A 123 -2.32 -15.26 -13.46
N VAL A 124 -2.48 -15.68 -14.73
CA VAL A 124 -2.47 -14.80 -15.89
C VAL A 124 -3.64 -13.82 -15.84
N LYS A 125 -4.84 -14.32 -15.51
CA LYS A 125 -6.04 -13.48 -15.38
C LYS A 125 -5.84 -12.40 -14.31
N CYS A 126 -5.37 -12.77 -13.12
CA CYS A 126 -5.12 -11.85 -12.01
C CYS A 126 -4.11 -10.74 -12.38
N ASN A 127 -2.97 -11.11 -12.99
CA ASN A 127 -1.97 -10.11 -13.38
C ASN A 127 -2.48 -9.17 -14.49
N ASN A 128 -3.27 -9.66 -15.46
CA ASN A 128 -3.88 -8.82 -16.48
C ASN A 128 -4.92 -7.84 -15.88
N GLN A 129 -5.80 -8.32 -15.00
CA GLN A 129 -6.78 -7.47 -14.32
C GLN A 129 -6.10 -6.41 -13.46
N LEU A 130 -5.03 -6.79 -12.76
CA LEU A 130 -4.26 -5.86 -11.94
C LEU A 130 -3.64 -4.74 -12.77
N LYS A 131 -3.10 -5.07 -13.95
CA LYS A 131 -2.55 -4.08 -14.88
C LYS A 131 -3.58 -3.03 -15.29
N GLU A 132 -4.78 -3.46 -15.68
CA GLU A 132 -5.87 -2.55 -16.04
C GLU A 132 -6.28 -1.64 -14.87
N LYS A 133 -6.37 -2.20 -13.67
CA LYS A 133 -6.72 -1.44 -12.46
C LYS A 133 -5.64 -0.48 -12.00
N MET A 134 -4.36 -0.85 -12.16
CA MET A 134 -3.25 0.06 -11.89
C MET A 134 -3.26 1.27 -12.80
N ASP A 135 -3.57 1.10 -14.08
CA ASP A 135 -3.68 2.21 -15.03
C ASP A 135 -4.81 3.17 -14.61
N VAL A 136 -5.95 2.64 -14.17
CA VAL A 136 -7.08 3.44 -13.66
C VAL A 136 -6.73 4.17 -12.36
N GLU A 137 -6.10 3.50 -11.41
CA GLU A 137 -5.68 4.12 -10.14
C GLU A 137 -4.62 5.20 -10.37
N GLU A 138 -3.70 5.04 -11.29
CA GLU A 138 -2.76 6.10 -11.67
C GLU A 138 -3.46 7.35 -12.21
N GLN A 139 -4.49 7.20 -13.02
CA GLN A 139 -5.28 8.33 -13.52
C GLN A 139 -6.01 9.06 -12.39
N ILE A 140 -6.65 8.33 -11.49
CA ILE A 140 -7.36 8.91 -10.33
C ILE A 140 -6.38 9.64 -9.42
N ILE A 141 -5.18 9.08 -9.19
CA ILE A 141 -4.18 9.65 -8.28
C ILE A 141 -3.51 10.87 -8.92
N ASN A 142 -3.20 10.85 -10.20
CA ASN A 142 -2.59 11.98 -10.90
C ASN A 142 -3.50 13.22 -10.94
N ASN A 143 -4.81 13.03 -10.93
CA ASN A 143 -5.80 14.11 -10.86
C ASN A 143 -6.02 14.63 -9.43
N ARG A 144 -5.38 14.06 -8.41
CA ARG A 144 -5.45 14.47 -7.01
C ARG A 144 -4.07 14.92 -6.52
N VAL A 145 -4.07 15.83 -5.57
CA VAL A 145 -2.85 16.35 -4.92
C VAL A 145 -2.12 15.27 -4.11
N ILE A 146 -2.79 14.16 -3.79
CA ILE A 146 -2.25 13.07 -2.97
C ILE A 146 -1.44 12.12 -3.87
N ARG A 147 -0.15 11.94 -3.54
CA ARG A 147 0.74 10.98 -4.19
C ARG A 147 0.90 9.77 -3.27
N ASP A 148 0.33 8.66 -3.69
CA ASP A 148 0.59 7.37 -3.03
C ASP A 148 1.91 6.77 -3.54
N GLY A 149 2.61 6.05 -2.68
CA GLY A 149 3.73 5.21 -3.09
C GLY A 149 3.29 4.06 -4.02
N ASP A 150 4.20 3.53 -4.82
CA ASP A 150 3.87 2.51 -5.81
C ASP A 150 3.32 1.21 -5.15
N GLN A 151 3.81 0.84 -3.97
CA GLN A 151 3.27 -0.29 -3.20
C GLN A 151 1.82 -0.04 -2.74
N THR A 152 1.53 1.16 -2.28
CA THR A 152 0.18 1.55 -1.86
C THR A 152 -0.81 1.47 -3.02
N LYS A 153 -0.41 1.93 -4.20
CA LYS A 153 -1.21 1.83 -5.43
C LYS A 153 -1.50 0.39 -5.82
N LEU A 154 -0.46 -0.44 -5.78
CA LEU A 154 -0.59 -1.86 -6.09
C LEU A 154 -1.58 -2.55 -5.16
N ILE A 155 -1.47 -2.32 -3.86
CA ILE A 155 -2.37 -2.91 -2.88
C ILE A 155 -3.80 -2.40 -3.07
N LYS A 156 -4.00 -1.11 -3.30
CA LYS A 156 -5.33 -0.55 -3.61
C LYS A 156 -5.93 -1.20 -4.86
N ALA A 157 -5.15 -1.38 -5.93
CA ALA A 157 -5.61 -2.06 -7.13
C ALA A 157 -6.02 -3.52 -6.85
N MET A 158 -5.29 -4.22 -5.97
CA MET A 158 -5.63 -5.58 -5.54
C MET A 158 -6.96 -5.63 -4.78
N LEU A 159 -7.27 -4.63 -3.95
CA LEU A 159 -8.52 -4.57 -3.18
C LEU A 159 -9.77 -4.44 -4.05
N HIS A 160 -9.63 -4.04 -5.30
CA HIS A 160 -10.73 -3.99 -6.27
C HIS A 160 -10.98 -5.32 -7.00
N SER A 161 -10.24 -6.37 -6.67
CA SER A 161 -10.40 -7.70 -7.29
C SER A 161 -10.62 -8.76 -6.23
N ASP A 162 -11.77 -9.42 -6.27
CA ASP A 162 -12.11 -10.49 -5.32
C ASP A 162 -11.16 -11.70 -5.46
N ASP A 163 -10.54 -11.88 -6.61
CA ASP A 163 -9.59 -12.97 -6.87
C ASP A 163 -8.39 -12.92 -5.91
N PHE A 164 -7.93 -11.73 -5.49
CA PHE A 164 -6.81 -11.57 -4.55
C PHE A 164 -7.22 -11.72 -3.08
N LEU A 165 -8.50 -11.58 -2.76
CA LEU A 165 -8.98 -11.62 -1.38
C LEU A 165 -9.12 -13.06 -0.83
N ASN A 166 -8.98 -14.07 -1.69
CA ASN A 166 -9.23 -15.46 -1.34
C ASN A 166 -7.95 -16.29 -1.11
N CYS A 167 -6.78 -15.76 -1.44
CA CYS A 167 -5.50 -16.45 -1.28
C CYS A 167 -4.41 -15.52 -0.72
N ASP A 168 -3.35 -16.14 -0.17
CA ASP A 168 -2.11 -15.41 0.09
C ASP A 168 -1.44 -15.11 -1.25
N VAL A 169 -0.84 -13.95 -1.39
CA VAL A 169 -0.15 -13.53 -2.61
C VAL A 169 1.28 -13.11 -2.31
N GLU A 170 2.16 -13.42 -3.23
CA GLU A 170 3.53 -12.98 -3.24
C GLU A 170 3.70 -11.93 -4.33
N ILE A 171 4.19 -10.75 -3.97
CA ILE A 171 4.50 -9.70 -4.93
C ILE A 171 6.00 -9.69 -5.13
N ILE A 172 6.42 -9.86 -6.37
CA ILE A 172 7.81 -9.76 -6.77
C ILE A 172 7.98 -8.42 -7.50
N CYS A 173 8.76 -7.52 -6.93
CA CYS A 173 9.02 -6.19 -7.47
C CYS A 173 10.45 -6.10 -8.00
N LYS A 174 10.61 -5.41 -9.13
CA LYS A 174 11.90 -5.01 -9.67
C LYS A 174 12.01 -3.50 -9.60
N ASP A 175 12.88 -3.01 -8.72
CA ASP A 175 13.22 -1.60 -8.68
C ASP A 175 14.12 -1.25 -9.89
N ARG A 176 13.95 -0.03 -10.41
CA ARG A 176 14.76 0.49 -11.51
C ARG A 176 16.18 0.81 -11.06
N GLU A 177 16.33 1.30 -9.84
CA GLU A 177 17.61 1.78 -9.31
C GLU A 177 18.39 0.65 -8.66
N GLN A 178 17.69 -0.30 -8.05
CA GLN A 178 18.30 -1.49 -7.47
C GLN A 178 18.25 -2.63 -8.49
N GLU A 179 19.38 -3.24 -8.73
CA GLU A 179 19.45 -4.41 -9.63
C GLU A 179 19.03 -5.71 -8.92
N SER A 180 18.18 -5.59 -7.87
CA SER A 180 17.64 -6.70 -7.08
C SER A 180 16.13 -6.83 -7.25
N PHE A 181 15.62 -8.01 -6.96
CA PHE A 181 14.19 -8.24 -6.83
C PHE A 181 13.83 -8.22 -5.35
N ASP A 182 12.81 -7.46 -5.01
CA ASP A 182 12.20 -7.47 -3.69
C ASP A 182 10.95 -8.34 -3.71
N THR A 183 10.78 -9.16 -2.69
CA THR A 183 9.63 -10.04 -2.56
C THR A 183 8.86 -9.69 -1.29
N MET A 184 7.56 -9.50 -1.43
CA MET A 184 6.64 -9.22 -0.32
C MET A 184 5.51 -10.24 -0.31
N LEU A 185 5.38 -10.98 0.80
CA LEU A 185 4.25 -11.88 1.02
C LEU A 185 3.10 -11.13 1.70
N ILE A 186 1.93 -11.14 1.07
CA ILE A 186 0.72 -10.55 1.60
C ILE A 186 -0.26 -11.66 1.95
N ARG A 187 -0.65 -11.74 3.21
CA ARG A 187 -1.65 -12.68 3.68
C ARG A 187 -3.05 -12.23 3.28
N LYS A 188 -3.90 -13.17 2.88
CA LYS A 188 -5.31 -12.90 2.54
C LYS A 188 -6.06 -12.15 3.64
N GLN A 189 -5.76 -12.46 4.91
CA GLN A 189 -6.39 -11.79 6.05
C GLN A 189 -6.07 -10.29 6.10
N ALA A 190 -4.85 -9.89 5.72
CA ALA A 190 -4.48 -8.48 5.65
C ALA A 190 -5.25 -7.76 4.52
N LEU A 191 -5.35 -8.39 3.33
CA LEU A 191 -6.15 -7.84 2.23
C LEU A 191 -7.63 -7.73 2.60
N GLN A 192 -8.21 -8.76 3.22
CA GLN A 192 -9.61 -8.74 3.67
C GLN A 192 -9.86 -7.65 4.72
N ARG A 193 -8.94 -7.45 5.66
CA ARG A 193 -9.00 -6.35 6.64
C ARG A 193 -8.97 -4.99 5.95
N LEU A 194 -8.02 -4.79 5.03
CA LEU A 194 -7.92 -3.55 4.26
C LEU A 194 -9.18 -3.31 3.44
N LYS A 195 -9.69 -4.32 2.74
CA LYS A 195 -10.93 -4.21 1.95
C LYS A 195 -12.09 -3.72 2.80
N LYS A 196 -12.31 -4.35 3.97
CA LYS A 196 -13.35 -3.92 4.93
C LYS A 196 -13.19 -2.46 5.34
N ILE A 197 -11.95 -2.01 5.56
CA ILE A 197 -11.67 -0.62 5.94
C ILE A 197 -11.99 0.33 4.79
N TYR A 198 -11.52 0.03 3.59
CA TYR A 198 -11.75 0.88 2.42
C TYR A 198 -13.22 0.96 2.01
N ASP A 199 -14.00 -0.11 2.24
CA ASP A 199 -15.44 -0.10 1.96
C ASP A 199 -16.23 0.76 2.96
N ASN A 200 -15.74 0.91 4.21
CA ASN A 200 -16.47 1.56 5.28
C ASN A 200 -15.98 2.97 5.64
N TYR A 201 -14.71 3.29 5.34
CA TYR A 201 -14.09 4.53 5.79
C TYR A 201 -13.39 5.28 4.65
N ASN A 202 -13.50 6.60 4.66
CA ASN A 202 -12.69 7.47 3.83
C ASN A 202 -11.55 8.07 4.67
N LEU A 203 -10.39 7.41 4.64
CA LEU A 203 -9.22 7.78 5.46
C LEU A 203 -8.17 8.57 4.67
N ARG A 204 -8.52 9.13 3.52
CA ARG A 204 -7.61 9.90 2.67
C ARG A 204 -7.21 11.19 3.34
N TYR A 205 -6.00 11.22 3.86
CA TYR A 205 -5.40 12.40 4.45
C TYR A 205 -3.88 12.37 4.29
N VAL A 206 -3.34 13.49 3.85
CA VAL A 206 -1.89 13.72 3.76
C VAL A 206 -1.55 15.03 4.44
N HIS A 207 -0.60 14.97 5.36
CA HIS A 207 -0.01 16.16 5.98
C HIS A 207 1.44 16.30 5.55
N LYS A 208 1.79 17.49 5.05
CA LYS A 208 3.15 17.80 4.63
C LYS A 208 3.88 18.58 5.73
N TYR A 209 4.87 17.96 6.37
CA TYR A 209 5.72 18.62 7.36
C TYR A 209 6.77 19.53 6.72
N ASN A 210 7.43 19.03 5.68
CA ASN A 210 8.41 19.77 4.90
C ASN A 210 8.52 19.22 3.47
N TYR A 211 9.51 19.67 2.68
CA TYR A 211 9.66 19.26 1.29
C TYR A 211 9.85 17.74 1.10
N ASN A 212 10.55 17.10 2.03
CA ASN A 212 10.95 15.70 1.93
C ASN A 212 10.15 14.75 2.85
N TYR A 213 9.33 15.29 3.75
CA TYR A 213 8.62 14.50 4.75
C TYR A 213 7.14 14.86 4.83
N TRP A 214 6.32 13.87 4.62
CA TRP A 214 4.86 13.96 4.75
C TRP A 214 4.31 12.71 5.44
N LEU A 215 3.17 12.85 6.07
CA LEU A 215 2.37 11.75 6.61
C LEU A 215 1.23 11.44 5.65
N ASN A 216 1.20 10.23 5.10
CA ASN A 216 0.08 9.71 4.33
C ASN A 216 -0.62 8.63 5.18
N VAL A 217 -1.84 8.93 5.63
CA VAL A 217 -2.60 8.05 6.55
C VAL A 217 -2.90 6.70 5.90
N GLU A 218 -3.28 6.67 4.63
CA GLU A 218 -3.57 5.41 3.93
C GLU A 218 -2.31 4.54 3.80
N GLU A 219 -1.17 5.15 3.50
CA GLU A 219 0.11 4.44 3.39
C GLU A 219 0.55 3.84 4.73
N GLU A 220 0.44 4.61 5.81
CA GLU A 220 0.71 4.12 7.16
C GLU A 220 -0.25 3.02 7.61
N LEU A 221 -1.54 3.15 7.30
CA LEU A 221 -2.55 2.13 7.56
C LEU A 221 -2.23 0.80 6.85
N ILE A 222 -1.92 0.88 5.55
CA ILE A 222 -1.52 -0.29 4.75
C ILE A 222 -0.27 -0.93 5.37
N ARG A 223 0.74 -0.12 5.67
CA ARG A 223 1.99 -0.59 6.27
C ARG A 223 1.75 -1.31 7.61
N CYS A 224 0.95 -0.73 8.48
CA CYS A 224 0.60 -1.34 9.76
C CYS A 224 -0.17 -2.65 9.57
N CYS A 225 -1.14 -2.67 8.65
CA CYS A 225 -1.93 -3.86 8.35
C CYS A 225 -1.09 -5.02 7.82
N LEU A 226 -0.19 -4.75 6.89
CA LEU A 226 0.70 -5.75 6.29
C LEU A 226 1.72 -6.31 7.29
N ASN A 227 2.19 -5.47 8.22
CA ASN A 227 3.15 -5.84 9.25
C ASN A 227 2.48 -6.37 10.53
N TYR A 228 1.15 -6.47 10.58
CA TYR A 228 0.39 -6.87 11.78
C TYR A 228 0.73 -6.03 13.01
N THR A 229 0.98 -4.73 12.82
CA THR A 229 1.23 -3.76 13.89
C THR A 229 -0.01 -2.92 14.16
N TYR A 230 -0.11 -2.38 15.37
CA TYR A 230 -1.20 -1.50 15.75
C TYR A 230 -1.00 -0.07 15.24
N LEU A 231 -2.07 0.73 15.25
CA LEU A 231 -2.09 2.10 14.74
C LEU A 231 -1.67 3.14 15.81
N ASP A 232 -1.18 2.73 16.97
CA ASP A 232 -0.91 3.61 18.12
C ASP A 232 -0.03 4.80 17.71
N LYS A 233 1.08 4.56 17.02
CA LYS A 233 1.99 5.64 16.55
C LYS A 233 1.32 6.59 15.56
N LEU A 234 0.49 6.08 14.67
CA LEU A 234 -0.26 6.91 13.71
C LEU A 234 -1.27 7.78 14.44
N LEU A 235 -1.98 7.21 15.43
CA LEU A 235 -2.96 7.94 16.26
C LEU A 235 -2.29 9.05 17.06
N GLU A 236 -1.12 8.81 17.66
CA GLU A 236 -0.33 9.82 18.37
C GLU A 236 0.10 10.96 17.45
N GLN A 237 0.60 10.65 16.26
CA GLN A 237 0.98 11.66 15.27
C GLN A 237 -0.20 12.53 14.84
N LEU A 238 -1.35 11.90 14.58
CA LEU A 238 -2.57 12.63 14.20
C LEU A 238 -3.09 13.46 15.36
N LEU A 239 -3.01 12.96 16.58
CA LEU A 239 -3.40 13.70 17.78
C LEU A 239 -2.54 14.96 17.97
N LEU A 240 -1.22 14.86 17.77
CA LEU A 240 -0.32 16.00 17.76
C LEU A 240 -0.67 17.01 16.67
N LEU A 241 -0.95 16.56 15.44
CA LEU A 241 -1.34 17.40 14.33
C LEU A 241 -2.67 18.13 14.61
N SER A 242 -3.61 17.49 15.32
CA SER A 242 -4.89 18.09 15.66
C SER A 242 -4.77 19.36 16.54
N ARG A 243 -3.59 19.63 17.11
CA ARG A 243 -3.30 20.86 17.85
C ARG A 243 -3.11 22.06 16.92
N MET A 244 -2.54 21.80 15.74
CA MET A 244 -2.15 22.84 14.77
C MET A 244 -3.21 23.02 13.69
N ASP A 245 -4.01 21.97 13.45
CA ASP A 245 -5.01 21.93 12.39
C ASP A 245 -6.32 22.54 12.91
N THR A 246 -6.60 23.75 12.49
CA THR A 246 -7.91 24.41 12.68
C THR A 246 -8.95 23.83 11.70
N GLU A 247 -8.50 23.11 10.68
CA GLU A 247 -9.34 22.41 9.72
C GLU A 247 -9.60 20.98 10.22
N SER A 248 -10.71 20.76 10.75
CA SER A 248 -11.47 19.62 11.19
C SER A 248 -11.15 18.22 10.62
N ARG A 249 -10.32 18.05 9.59
CA ARG A 249 -10.14 16.77 8.91
C ARG A 249 -9.32 15.77 9.71
N THR A 250 -8.26 16.21 10.38
CA THR A 250 -7.46 15.35 11.27
C THR A 250 -8.33 14.80 12.39
N ILE A 251 -9.19 15.65 12.98
CA ILE A 251 -10.12 15.28 14.05
C ILE A 251 -11.12 14.22 13.57
N GLN A 252 -11.60 14.32 12.32
CA GLN A 252 -12.56 13.38 11.74
C GLN A 252 -11.97 11.99 11.50
N ILE A 253 -10.67 11.91 11.21
CA ILE A 253 -9.97 10.66 10.88
C ILE A 253 -9.56 9.88 12.14
N ILE A 254 -9.24 10.55 13.23
CA ILE A 254 -8.77 9.90 14.47
C ILE A 254 -9.79 8.89 14.98
N GLN A 255 -11.06 9.23 15.05
CA GLN A 255 -12.06 8.34 15.64
C GLN A 255 -12.26 7.04 14.85
N PRO A 256 -12.41 7.03 13.53
CA PRO A 256 -12.38 5.81 12.73
C PRO A 256 -11.12 4.97 12.94
N LEU A 257 -9.94 5.60 13.01
CA LEU A 257 -8.69 4.88 13.24
C LEU A 257 -8.61 4.25 14.63
N VAL A 258 -9.15 4.89 15.66
CA VAL A 258 -9.26 4.26 17.00
C VAL A 258 -10.14 3.02 16.93
N GLN A 259 -11.28 3.07 16.25
CA GLN A 259 -12.17 1.90 16.09
C GLN A 259 -11.46 0.77 15.35
N ILE A 260 -10.75 1.07 14.26
CA ILE A 260 -9.96 0.10 13.52
C ILE A 260 -8.86 -0.50 14.41
N ASN A 261 -8.15 0.32 15.17
CA ASN A 261 -7.09 -0.10 16.08
C ASN A 261 -7.61 -1.07 17.15
N MET A 262 -8.75 -0.75 17.74
CA MET A 262 -9.42 -1.60 18.73
C MET A 262 -9.86 -2.94 18.11
N GLU A 263 -10.40 -2.93 16.90
CA GLU A 263 -10.76 -4.14 16.17
C GLU A 263 -9.51 -5.03 15.91
N TRP A 264 -8.38 -4.42 15.58
CA TRP A 264 -7.11 -5.14 15.39
C TRP A 264 -6.52 -5.68 16.69
N LYS A 265 -6.73 -4.99 17.81
CA LYS A 265 -6.37 -5.46 19.16
C LYS A 265 -7.29 -6.60 19.64
N GLY A 266 -8.37 -6.89 18.91
CA GLY A 266 -9.30 -7.97 19.24
C GLY A 266 -10.15 -7.70 20.48
N VAL A 267 -10.42 -6.43 20.79
CA VAL A 267 -11.19 -6.04 21.96
C VAL A 267 -12.66 -6.41 21.81
N ASN A 268 -13.31 -6.69 22.94
CA ASN A 268 -14.72 -7.05 23.00
C ASN A 268 -15.65 -5.85 22.81
N GLN A 269 -16.95 -6.12 22.66
CA GLN A 269 -17.99 -5.09 22.49
C GLN A 269 -18.03 -4.11 23.66
N THR A 270 -17.82 -4.58 24.89
CA THR A 270 -17.81 -3.73 26.10
C THR A 270 -16.75 -2.63 26.00
N MET A 271 -15.58 -2.96 25.45
CA MET A 271 -14.52 -1.97 25.25
C MET A 271 -14.84 -0.97 24.13
N GLN A 272 -15.48 -1.43 23.06
CA GLN A 272 -15.97 -0.54 22.00
C GLN A 272 -17.01 0.46 22.56
N ASP A 273 -17.92 -0.01 23.40
CA ASP A 273 -18.90 0.85 24.08
C ASP A 273 -18.24 1.85 25.02
N THR A 274 -17.14 1.45 25.68
CA THR A 274 -16.32 2.34 26.53
C THR A 274 -15.69 3.46 25.70
N ILE A 275 -15.13 3.17 24.54
CA ILE A 275 -14.57 4.17 23.62
C ILE A 275 -15.65 5.18 23.15
N GLU A 276 -16.82 4.69 22.76
CA GLU A 276 -17.94 5.58 22.36
C GLU A 276 -18.46 6.41 23.54
N ARG A 277 -18.47 5.86 24.75
CA ARG A 277 -18.80 6.61 25.97
C ARG A 277 -17.77 7.72 26.23
N ALA A 278 -16.49 7.40 26.18
CA ALA A 278 -15.40 8.38 26.35
C ALA A 278 -15.51 9.54 25.34
N LYS A 279 -15.82 9.23 24.08
CA LYS A 279 -16.08 10.23 23.04
C LYS A 279 -17.27 11.14 23.39
N LYS A 280 -18.40 10.57 23.84
CA LYS A 280 -19.58 11.34 24.25
C LYS A 280 -19.28 12.25 25.44
N VAL A 281 -18.57 11.72 26.45
CA VAL A 281 -18.16 12.48 27.63
C VAL A 281 -17.20 13.61 27.22
N GLY A 282 -16.19 13.33 26.38
CA GLY A 282 -15.25 14.35 25.88
C GLY A 282 -15.96 15.49 25.14
N TYR A 283 -16.94 15.17 24.30
CA TYR A 283 -17.76 16.16 23.61
C TYR A 283 -18.54 17.03 24.58
N TYR A 284 -19.23 16.41 25.56
CA TYR A 284 -20.01 17.11 26.59
C TYR A 284 -19.12 18.05 27.40
N ILE A 285 -17.98 17.59 27.89
CA ILE A 285 -17.01 18.39 28.66
C ILE A 285 -16.49 19.56 27.81
N GLY A 286 -16.08 19.31 26.57
CA GLY A 286 -15.61 20.35 25.67
C GLY A 286 -16.66 21.44 25.44
N LYS A 287 -17.93 21.04 25.24
CA LYS A 287 -19.06 21.96 25.06
C LYS A 287 -19.29 22.79 26.31
N THR A 288 -19.39 22.17 27.51
CA THR A 288 -19.63 22.83 28.77
C THR A 288 -18.56 23.86 29.12
N ILE A 289 -17.27 23.51 28.90
CA ILE A 289 -16.18 24.44 29.15
C ILE A 289 -16.20 25.57 28.14
N LYS A 290 -16.52 25.33 26.86
CA LYS A 290 -16.65 26.35 25.84
C LYS A 290 -17.71 27.39 26.19
N GLU A 291 -18.86 26.92 26.65
CA GLU A 291 -19.99 27.80 27.06
C GLU A 291 -19.68 28.61 28.32
N LYS A 292 -19.07 28.03 29.34
CA LYS A 292 -18.75 28.70 30.61
C LYS A 292 -17.48 29.55 30.59
N ASN A 293 -16.43 29.13 29.86
CA ASN A 293 -15.06 29.65 29.96
C ASN A 293 -14.40 30.03 28.64
N GLY A 294 -15.08 29.79 27.54
CA GLY A 294 -14.59 30.09 26.18
C GLY A 294 -13.69 29.03 25.57
N GLU A 295 -13.50 29.17 24.26
CA GLU A 295 -12.81 28.17 23.42
C GLU A 295 -11.32 28.02 23.77
N ASN A 296 -10.65 29.10 24.18
CA ASN A 296 -9.23 29.05 24.55
C ASN A 296 -8.96 28.13 25.75
N LYS A 297 -9.92 28.07 26.69
CA LYS A 297 -9.80 27.17 27.83
C LYS A 297 -9.89 25.70 27.41
N VAL A 298 -10.81 25.37 26.50
CA VAL A 298 -10.93 24.03 25.90
C VAL A 298 -9.63 23.64 25.20
N LYS A 299 -9.11 24.52 24.34
CA LYS A 299 -7.82 24.30 23.62
C LYS A 299 -6.67 24.06 24.59
N SER A 300 -6.60 24.82 25.70
CA SER A 300 -5.55 24.65 26.70
C SER A 300 -5.59 23.25 27.34
N TYR A 301 -6.76 22.81 27.80
CA TYR A 301 -6.91 21.48 28.39
C TYR A 301 -6.70 20.35 27.37
N LYS A 302 -7.24 20.52 26.16
CA LYS A 302 -7.00 19.57 25.06
C LYS A 302 -5.51 19.40 24.81
N ASN A 303 -4.74 20.49 24.72
CA ASN A 303 -3.30 20.44 24.51
C ASN A 303 -2.54 19.75 25.65
N LYS A 304 -2.99 19.95 26.92
CA LYS A 304 -2.40 19.26 28.07
C LYS A 304 -2.66 17.75 27.99
N LEU A 305 -3.89 17.35 27.66
CA LEU A 305 -4.25 15.95 27.48
C LEU A 305 -3.48 15.30 26.33
N ILE A 306 -3.36 15.98 25.18
CA ILE A 306 -2.57 15.50 24.05
C ILE A 306 -1.13 15.23 24.48
N ASN A 307 -0.50 16.18 25.18
CA ASN A 307 0.88 16.02 25.63
C ASN A 307 1.01 14.83 26.58
N ALA A 308 0.14 14.70 27.58
CA ALA A 308 0.19 13.61 28.53
C ALA A 308 -0.06 12.24 27.87
N THR A 309 -1.00 12.16 26.92
CA THR A 309 -1.30 10.93 26.19
C THR A 309 -0.12 10.49 25.32
N VAL A 310 0.46 11.40 24.55
CA VAL A 310 1.60 11.10 23.65
C VAL A 310 2.89 10.82 24.44
N SER A 311 3.03 11.38 25.64
CA SER A 311 4.15 11.06 26.55
C SER A 311 3.93 9.77 27.34
N HIS A 312 2.83 9.05 27.09
CA HIS A 312 2.42 7.85 27.85
C HIS A 312 2.30 8.07 29.38
N ASP A 313 1.99 9.30 29.78
CA ASP A 313 1.81 9.68 31.18
C ASP A 313 0.32 9.55 31.59
N ARG A 314 -0.06 8.31 31.92
CA ARG A 314 -1.43 7.95 32.35
C ARG A 314 -1.88 8.74 33.58
N GLU A 315 -0.99 8.89 34.56
CA GLU A 315 -1.30 9.59 35.79
C GLU A 315 -1.62 11.06 35.51
N ARG A 316 -0.85 11.68 34.66
CA ARG A 316 -1.08 13.05 34.21
C ARG A 316 -2.40 13.23 33.48
N VAL A 317 -2.78 12.26 32.64
CA VAL A 317 -4.09 12.26 31.98
C VAL A 317 -5.21 12.25 33.01
N LEU A 318 -5.13 11.37 34.03
CA LEU A 318 -6.12 11.28 35.10
C LEU A 318 -6.19 12.57 35.94
N GLU A 319 -5.05 13.16 36.29
CA GLU A 319 -5.01 14.45 37.00
C GLU A 319 -5.71 15.57 36.21
N ILE A 320 -5.47 15.66 34.90
CA ILE A 320 -6.10 16.67 34.04
C ILE A 320 -7.60 16.41 33.95
N MET A 321 -8.04 15.17 33.84
CA MET A 321 -9.46 14.81 33.83
C MET A 321 -10.14 15.15 35.17
N LEU A 322 -9.47 14.92 36.32
CA LEU A 322 -9.95 15.36 37.61
C LEU A 322 -10.08 16.89 37.71
N GLN A 323 -9.15 17.66 37.16
CA GLN A 323 -9.30 19.11 37.05
C GLN A 323 -10.48 19.52 36.18
N LEU A 324 -10.76 18.77 35.09
CA LEU A 324 -11.90 19.02 34.22
C LEU A 324 -13.23 18.76 34.89
N SER A 325 -13.32 17.82 35.87
CA SER A 325 -14.54 17.54 36.62
C SER A 325 -15.02 18.75 37.43
N GLY A 326 -14.11 19.63 37.82
CA GLY A 326 -14.46 20.89 38.50
C GLY A 326 -15.23 21.91 37.65
N TYR A 327 -15.30 21.71 36.33
CA TYR A 327 -16.09 22.56 35.41
C TYR A 327 -17.46 21.97 35.07
N THR A 328 -17.72 20.76 35.52
CA THR A 328 -18.97 20.00 35.29
C THR A 328 -19.57 19.65 36.62
N ASP A 329 -20.89 19.60 36.70
CA ASP A 329 -21.58 19.30 37.96
C ASP A 329 -21.59 17.80 38.31
N GLY A 330 -20.59 17.04 37.80
CA GLY A 330 -20.52 15.59 38.00
C GLY A 330 -19.16 14.97 37.71
N GLU A 331 -19.03 13.73 38.13
CA GLU A 331 -17.82 12.93 37.86
C GLU A 331 -17.65 12.59 36.38
N ILE A 332 -16.41 12.61 35.90
CA ILE A 332 -16.07 12.17 34.56
C ILE A 332 -15.89 10.65 34.58
N SER A 333 -16.89 9.91 34.09
CA SER A 333 -16.87 8.43 34.08
C SER A 333 -15.66 7.85 33.34
N THR A 334 -15.10 8.58 32.38
CA THR A 334 -13.90 8.19 31.61
C THR A 334 -12.67 7.99 32.52
N ILE A 335 -12.60 8.60 33.70
CA ILE A 335 -11.53 8.37 34.67
C ILE A 335 -11.54 6.91 35.11
N TYR A 336 -12.71 6.38 35.47
CA TYR A 336 -12.86 4.97 35.85
C TYR A 336 -12.57 4.05 34.66
N ASP A 337 -13.04 4.42 33.46
CA ASP A 337 -12.77 3.65 32.25
C ASP A 337 -11.27 3.48 32.00
N ILE A 338 -10.46 4.54 32.22
CA ILE A 338 -9.01 4.49 32.11
C ILE A 338 -8.39 3.65 33.23
N LEU A 339 -8.88 3.74 34.44
CA LEU A 339 -8.38 2.97 35.60
C LEU A 339 -8.61 1.47 35.40
N ASP A 340 -9.81 1.09 34.94
CA ASP A 340 -10.23 -0.29 34.75
C ASP A 340 -9.63 -0.96 33.51
N ASN A 341 -9.11 -0.17 32.56
CA ASN A 341 -8.55 -0.67 31.31
C ASN A 341 -7.10 -0.21 31.09
N PRO A 342 -6.13 -0.71 31.87
CA PRO A 342 -4.75 -0.25 31.83
C PRO A 342 -4.05 -0.50 30.49
N ASP A 343 -4.45 -1.51 29.73
CA ASP A 343 -3.83 -1.86 28.44
C ASP A 343 -4.36 -0.98 27.28
N ASN A 344 -5.57 -0.44 27.42
CA ASN A 344 -6.24 0.33 26.37
C ASN A 344 -6.53 1.79 26.79
N TRP A 345 -5.93 2.25 27.89
CA TRP A 345 -6.17 3.59 28.44
C TRP A 345 -5.87 4.70 27.41
N SER A 346 -4.86 4.50 26.56
CA SER A 346 -4.46 5.48 25.54
C SER A 346 -5.55 5.68 24.51
N ASP A 347 -6.16 4.60 23.99
CA ASP A 347 -7.26 4.68 23.03
C ASP A 347 -8.49 5.39 23.61
N ILE A 348 -8.78 5.16 24.91
CA ILE A 348 -9.84 5.85 25.66
C ILE A 348 -9.51 7.35 25.74
N ALA A 349 -8.30 7.69 26.16
CA ALA A 349 -7.84 9.07 26.31
C ALA A 349 -7.83 9.82 24.96
N ILE A 350 -7.40 9.16 23.88
CA ILE A 350 -7.42 9.70 22.51
C ILE A 350 -8.85 10.03 22.09
N SER A 351 -9.78 9.10 22.28
CA SER A 351 -11.19 9.30 21.91
C SER A 351 -11.85 10.44 22.69
N PHE A 352 -11.63 10.50 24.00
CA PHE A 352 -12.09 11.61 24.85
C PHE A 352 -11.52 12.94 24.38
N THR A 353 -10.18 13.02 24.24
CA THR A 353 -9.46 14.25 23.91
C THR A 353 -9.82 14.77 22.51
N ASN A 354 -9.94 13.87 21.56
CA ASN A 354 -10.30 14.21 20.18
C ASN A 354 -11.71 14.83 20.11
N ALA A 355 -12.64 14.36 20.92
CA ALA A 355 -14.03 14.80 20.94
C ALA A 355 -14.27 16.11 21.68
N MET A 356 -13.31 16.64 22.45
CA MET A 356 -13.49 17.85 23.25
C MET A 356 -13.79 19.12 22.42
N ILE A 357 -13.39 19.17 21.16
CA ILE A 357 -13.77 20.26 20.25
C ILE A 357 -14.69 19.70 19.19
N PRO A 358 -15.99 20.01 19.23
CA PRO A 358 -16.89 19.56 18.19
C PRO A 358 -16.55 20.25 16.87
N TYR A 359 -16.62 19.47 15.80
CA TYR A 359 -16.59 19.98 14.44
C TYR A 359 -17.81 20.87 14.22
N THR A 360 -17.64 22.16 14.14
CA THR A 360 -18.64 23.04 13.57
C THR A 360 -18.45 23.07 12.06
N LYS A 361 -19.34 22.37 11.31
CA LYS A 361 -19.56 22.74 9.92
C LYS A 361 -19.75 24.28 9.94
N LYS A 362 -18.88 25.03 9.24
CA LYS A 362 -19.25 26.39 8.88
C LYS A 362 -20.59 26.24 8.12
N GLU A 363 -21.67 26.67 8.72
CA GLU A 363 -22.88 26.96 8.01
C GLU A 363 -22.43 27.86 6.85
N LYS A 364 -22.59 27.40 5.63
CA LYS A 364 -22.49 28.27 4.48
C LYS A 364 -23.57 29.33 4.76
N GLU A 365 -23.16 30.51 5.13
CA GLU A 365 -24.01 31.67 5.00
C GLU A 365 -24.41 31.71 3.52
N GLU A 366 -25.65 31.36 3.28
CA GLU A 366 -26.37 31.70 2.07
C GLU A 366 -26.46 33.23 2.07
N ASN A 367 -25.67 33.84 1.19
CA ASN A 367 -25.95 35.14 0.62
C ASN A 367 -25.67 35.08 -0.88
#